data_753c7dec20b0229459df208ba4456e3d
#
_entry.id   753c7dec20b0229459df208ba4456e3d
#
_cell.length_a   1.000
_cell.length_b   1.000
_cell.length_c   1.000
_cell.angle_alpha   90.00
_cell.angle_beta   90.00
_cell.angle_gamma   90.00
#
_symmetry.space_group_name_H-M   'P 1'
#
loop_
_entity.id
_entity.type
_entity.pdbx_description
1 polymer ?
#
loop_
_entity_poly.entity_id
_entity_poly.type
_entity_poly.pdbx_seq_one_letter_code
_entity_poly.pdbx_strand_id
1 'polypeptide(L)'
;RQRQMCIRDSSSPYPTDVAKMVMAPIFHVNGDDPEAVVHAARIAIEFRQAFGSDVVLDIFCYRRFGHNEGDEPMFTQPLMYKTISKHPTTSSIYAEKLIAEGIMTPEETRQVVDDRIAYLDTEFDAGTNYRPNKADWLEGSWSGMSTAHGIERRGDTAVELETLRKIGETMTTVPEHMTLNPKLTRIVETRAARIRDGVGIDLSLIHISEPTRRI
;
A
#
# COMPACT_ATOMS: atom_id res chain seq x y z
N ARG A 1 9.48 -13.30 -10.32
CA ARG A 1 8.83 -11.98 -10.40
C ARG A 1 9.00 -11.15 -9.12
N GLN A 2 8.83 -11.72 -7.92
CA GLN A 2 9.10 -11.01 -6.65
C GLN A 2 10.56 -10.55 -6.52
N ARG A 3 11.50 -11.32 -7.05
CA ARG A 3 12.92 -10.96 -7.05
C ARG A 3 13.20 -9.70 -7.87
N GLN A 4 12.42 -9.47 -8.94
CA GLN A 4 12.51 -8.28 -9.79
C GLN A 4 11.96 -7.02 -9.12
N MET A 5 10.99 -7.16 -8.21
CA MET A 5 10.45 -6.03 -7.46
C MET A 5 11.36 -5.57 -6.31
N CYS A 6 12.23 -6.45 -5.81
CA CYS A 6 13.06 -6.18 -4.63
C CYS A 6 14.54 -5.94 -4.96
N ILE A 7 14.99 -6.30 -6.16
CA ILE A 7 16.36 -6.13 -6.63
C ILE A 7 16.36 -5.09 -7.76
N ARG A 8 17.29 -4.18 -7.70
CA ARG A 8 17.48 -3.16 -8.73
C ARG A 8 17.97 -3.81 -10.02
N ASP A 9 17.06 -4.20 -10.88
CA ASP A 9 17.32 -4.79 -12.20
C ASP A 9 16.76 -3.94 -13.36
N SER A 10 16.37 -2.69 -13.07
CA SER A 10 15.90 -1.75 -14.08
C SER A 10 17.04 -1.32 -14.99
N SER A 11 16.75 -1.19 -16.28
CA SER A 11 17.69 -0.76 -17.32
C SER A 11 18.06 0.72 -17.20
N SER A 12 17.34 1.50 -16.39
CA SER A 12 17.61 2.91 -16.15
C SER A 12 17.44 3.28 -14.67
N PRO A 13 18.08 4.40 -14.21
CA PRO A 13 17.96 4.86 -12.84
C PRO A 13 16.56 5.29 -12.42
N TYR A 14 15.77 5.77 -13.39
CA TYR A 14 14.45 6.36 -13.13
C TYR A 14 13.36 5.66 -13.93
N PRO A 15 12.22 5.30 -13.30
CA PRO A 15 11.08 4.72 -14.03
C PRO A 15 10.52 5.69 -15.07
N THR A 16 10.69 6.99 -14.88
CA THR A 16 10.26 8.06 -15.79
C THR A 16 11.12 8.18 -17.07
N ASP A 17 12.26 7.48 -17.16
CA ASP A 17 13.10 7.48 -18.36
C ASP A 17 12.35 6.97 -19.62
N VAL A 18 11.28 6.22 -19.46
CA VAL A 18 10.39 5.84 -20.57
C VAL A 18 9.81 7.04 -21.31
N ALA A 19 9.62 8.16 -20.65
CA ALA A 19 9.10 9.38 -21.26
C ALA A 19 10.11 10.07 -22.22
N LYS A 20 11.37 9.70 -22.17
CA LYS A 20 12.38 10.15 -23.15
C LYS A 20 12.08 9.67 -24.56
N MET A 21 11.35 8.55 -24.70
CA MET A 21 10.94 8.02 -26.01
C MET A 21 10.02 8.99 -26.77
N VAL A 22 9.24 9.79 -26.06
CA VAL A 22 8.34 10.80 -26.65
C VAL A 22 8.89 12.21 -26.47
N MET A 23 10.16 12.35 -26.08
CA MET A 23 10.87 13.61 -25.88
C MET A 23 10.15 14.56 -24.89
N ALA A 24 9.40 14.01 -23.94
CA ALA A 24 8.76 14.79 -22.90
C ALA A 24 9.79 15.27 -21.86
N PRO A 25 9.77 16.54 -21.46
CA PRO A 25 10.58 17.03 -20.34
C PRO A 25 10.23 16.28 -19.06
N ILE A 26 11.25 15.96 -18.25
CA ILE A 26 11.10 15.29 -16.99
C ILE A 26 11.66 16.17 -15.89
N PHE A 27 10.83 16.58 -14.93
CA PHE A 27 11.23 17.30 -13.74
C PHE A 27 11.39 16.33 -12.57
N HIS A 28 12.58 16.24 -12.01
CA HIS A 28 12.83 15.48 -10.79
C HIS A 28 12.76 16.42 -9.58
N VAL A 29 11.89 16.15 -8.64
CA VAL A 29 11.70 17.00 -7.47
C VAL A 29 11.64 16.16 -6.19
N ASN A 30 12.24 16.69 -5.11
CA ASN A 30 12.17 16.06 -3.80
C ASN A 30 10.79 16.23 -3.17
N GLY A 31 10.10 15.10 -2.87
CA GLY A 31 8.78 15.10 -2.23
C GLY A 31 8.77 15.61 -0.79
N ASP A 32 9.92 15.72 -0.13
CA ASP A 32 10.02 16.34 1.20
C ASP A 32 10.11 17.88 1.16
N ASP A 33 10.17 18.47 -0.05
CA ASP A 33 10.09 19.92 -0.25
C ASP A 33 8.79 20.30 -0.97
N PRO A 34 7.71 20.62 -0.24
CA PRO A 34 6.41 20.91 -0.84
C PRO A 34 6.44 22.20 -1.69
N GLU A 35 7.27 23.18 -1.40
CA GLU A 35 7.40 24.39 -2.21
C GLU A 35 8.03 24.06 -3.56
N ALA A 36 9.10 23.26 -3.59
CA ALA A 36 9.70 22.80 -4.83
C ALA A 36 8.73 21.97 -5.68
N VAL A 37 7.91 21.11 -5.06
CA VAL A 37 6.87 20.35 -5.75
C VAL A 37 5.84 21.25 -6.41
N VAL A 38 5.33 22.26 -5.68
CA VAL A 38 4.37 23.23 -6.22
C VAL A 38 4.99 24.06 -7.34
N HIS A 39 6.23 24.49 -7.17
CA HIS A 39 6.96 25.27 -8.19
C HIS A 39 7.17 24.44 -9.48
N ALA A 40 7.63 23.20 -9.36
CA ALA A 40 7.79 22.29 -10.50
C ALA A 40 6.45 22.00 -11.20
N ALA A 41 5.37 21.84 -10.45
CA ALA A 41 4.03 21.65 -11.01
C ALA A 41 3.56 22.87 -11.81
N ARG A 42 3.84 24.08 -11.33
CA ARG A 42 3.53 25.33 -12.07
C ARG A 42 4.29 25.38 -13.40
N ILE A 43 5.60 25.15 -13.36
CA ILE A 43 6.43 25.12 -14.57
C ILE A 43 5.90 24.06 -15.55
N ALA A 44 5.58 22.87 -15.07
CA ALA A 44 5.07 21.79 -15.89
C ALA A 44 3.76 22.16 -16.61
N ILE A 45 2.80 22.77 -15.90
CA ILE A 45 1.55 23.18 -16.52
C ILE A 45 1.73 24.37 -17.50
N GLU A 46 2.57 25.33 -17.16
CA GLU A 46 2.90 26.47 -18.03
C GLU A 46 3.57 25.98 -19.31
N PHE A 47 4.53 25.06 -19.22
CA PHE A 47 5.17 24.44 -20.37
C PHE A 47 4.14 23.71 -21.24
N ARG A 48 3.29 22.89 -20.64
CA ARG A 48 2.24 22.17 -21.36
C ARG A 48 1.31 23.11 -22.11
N GLN A 49 0.90 24.20 -21.49
CA GLN A 49 -0.01 25.18 -22.09
C GLN A 49 0.69 26.00 -23.20
N ALA A 50 1.96 26.34 -23.02
CA ALA A 50 2.70 27.15 -23.98
C ALA A 50 3.09 26.36 -25.25
N PHE A 51 3.47 25.09 -25.09
CA PHE A 51 4.05 24.27 -26.16
C PHE A 51 3.15 23.14 -26.67
N GLY A 52 2.00 22.86 -26.00
CA GLY A 52 1.10 21.76 -26.37
C GLY A 52 1.78 20.39 -26.30
N SER A 53 2.80 20.24 -25.45
CA SER A 53 3.62 19.03 -25.30
C SER A 53 3.40 18.37 -23.94
N ASP A 54 3.62 17.05 -23.90
CA ASP A 54 3.56 16.31 -22.64
C ASP A 54 4.72 16.68 -21.72
N VAL A 55 4.48 16.59 -20.41
CA VAL A 55 5.47 16.85 -19.34
C VAL A 55 5.34 15.78 -18.27
N VAL A 56 6.44 15.33 -17.75
CA VAL A 56 6.48 14.37 -16.64
C VAL A 56 7.03 15.06 -15.40
N LEU A 57 6.32 14.92 -14.30
CA LEU A 57 6.77 15.35 -12.98
C LEU A 57 7.07 14.11 -12.14
N ASP A 58 8.34 13.91 -11.83
CA ASP A 58 8.85 12.80 -11.03
C ASP A 58 9.09 13.29 -9.60
N ILE A 59 8.14 12.97 -8.72
CA ILE A 59 8.20 13.36 -7.31
C ILE A 59 8.88 12.24 -6.53
N PHE A 60 10.13 12.45 -6.11
CA PHE A 60 10.85 11.52 -5.27
C PHE A 60 10.27 11.48 -3.87
N CYS A 61 9.72 10.34 -3.53
CA CYS A 61 9.18 10.11 -2.20
C CYS A 61 9.42 8.65 -1.78
N TYR A 62 9.07 8.32 -0.55
CA TYR A 62 9.11 6.96 -0.03
C TYR A 62 7.76 6.61 0.58
N ARG A 63 7.45 5.32 0.59
CA ARG A 63 6.27 4.82 1.27
C ARG A 63 6.64 4.53 2.72
N ARG A 64 6.07 5.27 3.67
CA ARG A 64 6.33 5.11 5.10
C ARG A 64 5.77 3.80 5.65
N PHE A 65 4.60 3.41 5.20
CA PHE A 65 3.90 2.19 5.59
C PHE A 65 3.91 1.18 4.44
N GLY A 66 3.48 -0.06 4.70
CA GLY A 66 3.40 -1.10 3.69
C GLY A 66 2.39 -0.83 2.58
N HIS A 67 2.19 -1.81 1.72
CA HIS A 67 1.25 -1.71 0.59
C HIS A 67 -0.18 -1.43 1.06
N ASN A 68 -0.58 -2.00 2.17
CA ASN A 68 -1.84 -1.78 2.88
C ASN A 68 -1.61 -1.90 4.40
N GLU A 69 -2.66 -1.81 5.21
CA GLU A 69 -2.60 -1.84 6.66
C GLU A 69 -2.06 -3.17 7.23
N GLY A 70 -2.25 -4.26 6.48
CA GLY A 70 -1.79 -5.60 6.88
C GLY A 70 -0.38 -5.95 6.42
N ASP A 71 0.26 -5.09 5.61
CA ASP A 71 1.59 -5.35 5.06
C ASP A 71 2.69 -4.87 6.02
N GLU A 72 3.69 -5.72 6.25
CA GLU A 72 4.88 -5.37 7.03
C GLU A 72 6.11 -5.31 6.11
N PRO A 73 6.48 -4.13 5.62
CA PRO A 73 7.54 -3.98 4.62
C PRO A 73 8.94 -4.33 5.15
N MET A 74 9.14 -4.39 6.46
CA MET A 74 10.42 -4.82 7.06
C MET A 74 10.75 -6.30 6.78
N PHE A 75 9.79 -7.11 6.34
CA PHE A 75 10.05 -8.50 5.98
C PHE A 75 10.92 -8.63 4.72
N THR A 76 10.77 -7.71 3.78
CA THR A 76 11.47 -7.73 2.49
C THR A 76 12.55 -6.65 2.38
N GLN A 77 12.38 -5.51 3.06
CA GLN A 77 13.25 -4.33 2.96
C GLN A 77 13.68 -3.80 4.35
N PRO A 78 14.29 -4.64 5.21
CA PRO A 78 14.57 -4.27 6.60
C PRO A 78 15.53 -3.07 6.74
N LEU A 79 16.54 -2.98 5.89
CA LEU A 79 17.53 -1.89 5.97
C LEU A 79 16.92 -0.55 5.58
N MET A 80 16.14 -0.53 4.49
CA MET A 80 15.47 0.67 4.01
C MET A 80 14.45 1.17 5.05
N TYR A 81 13.61 0.29 5.57
CA TYR A 81 12.58 0.69 6.53
C TYR A 81 13.12 1.03 7.92
N LYS A 82 14.29 0.52 8.30
CA LYS A 82 15.02 1.00 9.48
C LYS A 82 15.40 2.47 9.36
N THR A 83 15.70 2.93 8.15
CA THR A 83 16.00 4.34 7.85
C THR A 83 14.72 5.16 7.77
N ILE A 84 13.72 4.68 7.02
CA ILE A 84 12.42 5.34 6.83
C ILE A 84 11.71 5.59 8.19
N SER A 85 11.74 4.61 9.10
CA SER A 85 11.09 4.74 10.41
C SER A 85 11.65 5.88 11.27
N LYS A 86 12.89 6.28 11.03
CA LYS A 86 13.56 7.37 11.75
C LYS A 86 13.48 8.71 11.04
N HIS A 87 13.09 8.70 9.76
CA HIS A 87 12.99 9.92 8.98
C HIS A 87 11.77 10.73 9.43
N PRO A 88 11.90 12.05 9.69
CA PRO A 88 10.75 12.87 10.06
C PRO A 88 9.71 12.95 8.93
N THR A 89 8.49 13.32 9.25
CA THR A 89 7.45 13.49 8.22
C THR A 89 7.70 14.76 7.42
N THR A 90 7.24 14.80 6.17
CA THR A 90 7.31 16.01 5.33
C THR A 90 6.69 17.22 6.02
N SER A 91 5.57 17.03 6.73
CA SER A 91 4.94 18.10 7.50
C SER A 91 5.82 18.64 8.63
N SER A 92 6.55 17.75 9.33
CA SER A 92 7.50 18.16 10.38
C SER A 92 8.68 18.91 9.80
N ILE A 93 9.27 18.41 8.71
CA ILE A 93 10.40 19.05 8.01
C ILE A 93 9.99 20.46 7.55
N TYR A 94 8.81 20.57 6.96
CA TYR A 94 8.32 21.85 6.45
C TYR A 94 7.97 22.83 7.57
N ALA A 95 7.36 22.35 8.65
CA ALA A 95 7.10 23.19 9.82
C ALA A 95 8.39 23.74 10.43
N GLU A 96 9.42 22.91 10.61
CA GLU A 96 10.74 23.34 11.09
C GLU A 96 11.38 24.38 10.17
N LYS A 97 11.27 24.22 8.85
CA LYS A 97 11.72 25.21 7.87
C LYS A 97 11.02 26.54 8.05
N LEU A 98 9.70 26.56 8.12
CA LEU A 98 8.91 27.80 8.26
C LEU A 98 9.19 28.53 9.59
N ILE A 99 9.43 27.78 10.66
CA ILE A 99 9.83 28.34 11.96
C ILE A 99 11.23 28.93 11.87
N ALA A 100 12.18 28.24 11.26
CA ALA A 100 13.56 28.72 11.10
C ALA A 100 13.65 29.97 10.22
N GLU A 101 12.77 30.11 9.23
CA GLU A 101 12.65 31.29 8.37
C GLU A 101 11.84 32.43 9.03
N GLY A 102 11.26 32.20 10.20
CA GLY A 102 10.47 33.20 10.91
C GLY A 102 9.11 33.51 10.27
N ILE A 103 8.62 32.63 9.43
CA ILE A 103 7.33 32.76 8.73
C ILE A 103 6.17 32.35 9.66
N MET A 104 6.39 31.34 10.47
CA MET A 104 5.42 30.84 11.45
C MET A 104 6.07 30.60 12.81
N THR A 105 5.27 30.70 13.86
CA THR A 105 5.68 30.31 15.20
C THR A 105 5.39 28.79 15.44
N PRO A 106 6.04 28.17 16.43
CA PRO A 106 5.73 26.79 16.81
C PRO A 106 4.26 26.58 17.21
N GLU A 107 3.62 27.60 17.79
CA GLU A 107 2.21 27.58 18.19
C GLU A 107 1.29 27.58 16.97
N GLU A 108 1.56 28.44 15.97
CA GLU A 108 0.80 28.51 14.73
C GLU A 108 0.90 27.22 13.94
N THR A 109 2.09 26.62 13.84
CA THR A 109 2.25 25.31 13.15
C THR A 109 1.45 24.21 13.83
N ARG A 110 1.41 24.20 15.17
CA ARG A 110 0.62 23.24 15.94
C ARG A 110 -0.88 23.47 15.73
N GLN A 111 -1.33 24.71 15.72
CA GLN A 111 -2.73 25.07 15.49
C GLN A 111 -3.22 24.57 14.13
N VAL A 112 -2.41 24.70 13.06
CA VAL A 112 -2.76 24.16 11.73
C VAL A 112 -3.01 22.65 11.76
N VAL A 113 -2.19 21.90 12.52
CA VAL A 113 -2.37 20.46 12.68
C VAL A 113 -3.65 20.14 13.45
N ASP A 114 -3.89 20.83 14.56
CA ASP A 114 -5.05 20.63 15.42
C ASP A 114 -6.35 20.94 14.68
N ASP A 115 -6.40 22.05 13.93
CA ASP A 115 -7.53 22.41 13.09
C ASP A 115 -7.81 21.35 12.02
N ARG A 116 -6.75 20.79 11.44
CA ARG A 116 -6.91 19.73 10.44
C ARG A 116 -7.43 18.43 11.04
N ILE A 117 -6.98 18.06 12.24
CA ILE A 117 -7.48 16.89 12.96
C ILE A 117 -8.96 17.09 13.29
N ALA A 118 -9.34 18.25 13.83
CA ALA A 118 -10.73 18.55 14.14
C ALA A 118 -11.65 18.49 12.90
N TYR A 119 -11.16 18.98 11.76
CA TYR A 119 -11.88 18.84 10.49
C TYR A 119 -12.07 17.37 10.11
N LEU A 120 -11.01 16.55 10.20
CA LEU A 120 -11.09 15.12 9.86
C LEU A 120 -12.03 14.35 10.80
N ASP A 121 -12.07 14.69 12.09
CA ASP A 121 -13.00 14.10 13.04
C ASP A 121 -14.46 14.42 12.66
N THR A 122 -14.73 15.64 12.23
CA THR A 122 -16.06 16.03 11.74
C THR A 122 -16.46 15.22 10.50
N GLU A 123 -15.56 15.05 9.54
CA GLU A 123 -15.80 14.27 8.34
C GLU A 123 -15.93 12.76 8.64
N PHE A 124 -15.19 12.26 9.63
CA PHE A 124 -15.32 10.87 10.09
C PHE A 124 -16.70 10.61 10.68
N ASP A 125 -17.20 11.52 11.52
CA ASP A 125 -18.55 11.41 12.10
C ASP A 125 -19.63 11.48 11.01
N ALA A 126 -19.46 12.36 10.04
CA ALA A 126 -20.34 12.44 8.88
C ALA A 126 -20.33 11.14 8.06
N GLY A 127 -19.15 10.56 7.84
CA GLY A 127 -18.98 9.29 7.13
C GLY A 127 -19.60 8.11 7.87
N THR A 128 -19.52 8.07 9.19
CA THR A 128 -20.12 7.03 10.03
C THR A 128 -21.66 7.04 9.91
N ASN A 129 -22.26 8.19 9.73
CA ASN A 129 -23.71 8.37 9.58
C ASN A 129 -24.17 8.29 8.11
N TYR A 130 -23.25 8.18 7.16
CA TYR A 130 -23.57 8.09 5.74
C TYR A 130 -24.33 6.80 5.42
N ARG A 131 -25.47 6.95 4.78
CA ARG A 131 -26.26 5.83 4.23
C ARG A 131 -26.22 5.90 2.72
N PRO A 132 -25.61 4.90 2.04
CA PRO A 132 -25.58 4.88 0.59
C PRO A 132 -27.00 4.90 0.01
N ASN A 133 -27.19 5.67 -1.04
CA ASN A 133 -28.45 5.67 -1.78
C ASN A 133 -28.65 4.29 -2.43
N LYS A 134 -29.86 3.74 -2.32
CA LYS A 134 -30.17 2.43 -2.94
C LYS A 134 -30.02 2.41 -4.45
N ALA A 135 -30.02 3.58 -5.10
CA ALA A 135 -29.84 3.71 -6.54
C ALA A 135 -28.45 3.29 -7.04
N ASP A 136 -27.43 3.33 -6.19
CA ASP A 136 -26.04 3.02 -6.58
C ASP A 136 -25.72 1.51 -6.56
N TRP A 137 -26.65 0.68 -6.17
CA TRP A 137 -26.47 -0.76 -6.09
C TRP A 137 -26.90 -1.47 -7.38
N LEU A 138 -25.96 -2.19 -8.00
CA LEU A 138 -26.19 -3.01 -9.19
C LEU A 138 -26.74 -2.22 -10.39
N GLU A 139 -26.22 -1.01 -10.63
CA GLU A 139 -26.55 -0.21 -11.82
C GLU A 139 -25.65 -0.55 -13.01
N GLY A 140 -26.06 -0.15 -14.19
CA GLY A 140 -25.31 -0.35 -15.43
C GLY A 140 -25.16 -1.82 -15.80
N SER A 141 -23.95 -2.31 -15.99
CA SER A 141 -23.65 -3.70 -16.40
C SER A 141 -24.04 -4.75 -15.35
N TRP A 142 -24.34 -4.34 -14.11
CA TRP A 142 -24.73 -5.21 -13.01
C TRP A 142 -26.24 -5.28 -12.84
N SER A 143 -27.00 -4.49 -13.61
CA SER A 143 -28.46 -4.49 -13.55
C SER A 143 -29.00 -5.86 -13.99
N GLY A 144 -29.87 -6.43 -13.20
CA GLY A 144 -30.44 -7.77 -13.45
C GLY A 144 -29.71 -8.92 -12.76
N MET A 145 -28.58 -8.65 -12.08
CA MET A 145 -27.97 -9.65 -11.20
C MET A 145 -28.70 -9.71 -9.87
N SER A 146 -28.86 -10.91 -9.35
CA SER A 146 -29.43 -11.16 -8.02
C SER A 146 -28.51 -12.05 -7.19
N THR A 147 -28.62 -11.98 -5.87
CA THR A 147 -27.93 -12.90 -4.98
C THR A 147 -28.46 -14.31 -5.17
N ALA A 148 -27.57 -15.29 -5.34
CA ALA A 148 -27.97 -16.70 -5.38
C ALA A 148 -28.61 -17.11 -4.05
N HIS A 149 -29.77 -17.74 -4.13
CA HIS A 149 -30.53 -18.24 -2.97
C HIS A 149 -30.56 -19.77 -3.01
N GLY A 150 -30.37 -20.41 -1.85
CA GLY A 150 -30.49 -21.86 -1.69
C GLY A 150 -29.18 -22.62 -1.58
N ILE A 151 -29.28 -23.95 -1.59
CA ILE A 151 -28.17 -24.90 -1.40
C ILE A 151 -27.18 -24.84 -2.58
N GLU A 152 -27.64 -24.56 -3.79
CA GLU A 152 -26.82 -24.44 -5.00
C GLU A 152 -25.79 -23.30 -4.95
N ARG A 153 -25.92 -22.42 -3.97
CA ARG A 153 -24.94 -21.32 -3.72
C ARG A 153 -23.55 -21.85 -3.35
N ARG A 154 -23.47 -23.06 -2.82
CA ARG A 154 -22.21 -23.67 -2.37
C ARG A 154 -21.92 -24.88 -3.23
N GLY A 155 -20.90 -24.77 -4.09
CA GLY A 155 -20.33 -25.94 -4.75
C GLY A 155 -19.73 -26.91 -3.71
N ASP A 156 -19.58 -28.17 -4.08
CA ASP A 156 -18.84 -29.14 -3.27
C ASP A 156 -17.33 -28.79 -3.37
N THR A 157 -16.84 -28.14 -2.33
CA THR A 157 -15.43 -27.71 -2.22
C THR A 157 -14.71 -28.44 -1.09
N ALA A 158 -15.34 -29.46 -0.52
CA ALA A 158 -14.74 -30.23 0.56
C ALA A 158 -13.50 -30.99 0.10
N VAL A 159 -12.49 -31.05 0.95
CA VAL A 159 -11.26 -31.82 0.77
C VAL A 159 -11.04 -32.64 2.03
N GLU A 160 -10.52 -33.85 1.85
CA GLU A 160 -10.21 -34.74 2.96
C GLU A 160 -9.33 -34.05 4.01
N LEU A 161 -9.70 -34.14 5.27
CA LEU A 161 -9.07 -33.43 6.37
C LEU A 161 -7.57 -33.79 6.52
N GLU A 162 -7.23 -35.05 6.26
CA GLU A 162 -5.84 -35.53 6.31
C GLU A 162 -4.99 -34.84 5.23
N THR A 163 -5.53 -34.66 4.04
CA THR A 163 -4.87 -33.92 2.95
C THR A 163 -4.63 -32.47 3.33
N LEU A 164 -5.63 -31.81 3.92
CA LEU A 164 -5.49 -30.41 4.38
C LEU A 164 -4.43 -30.27 5.47
N ARG A 165 -4.38 -31.19 6.42
CA ARG A 165 -3.38 -31.20 7.50
C ARG A 165 -1.96 -31.38 6.94
N LYS A 166 -1.77 -32.33 6.03
CA LYS A 166 -0.47 -32.56 5.37
C LYS A 166 0.02 -31.35 4.59
N ILE A 167 -0.88 -30.68 3.85
CA ILE A 167 -0.56 -29.44 3.15
C ILE A 167 -0.16 -28.37 4.16
N GLY A 168 -0.95 -28.18 5.20
CA GLY A 168 -0.71 -27.17 6.23
C GLY A 168 0.61 -27.38 6.97
N GLU A 169 0.96 -28.61 7.30
CA GLU A 169 2.25 -28.96 7.90
C GLU A 169 3.40 -28.62 6.96
N THR A 170 3.31 -29.02 5.68
CA THR A 170 4.33 -28.70 4.68
C THR A 170 4.53 -27.20 4.50
N MET A 171 3.44 -26.42 4.47
CA MET A 171 3.47 -24.96 4.30
C MET A 171 4.07 -24.22 5.51
N THR A 172 4.00 -24.79 6.69
CA THR A 172 4.49 -24.18 7.94
C THR A 172 5.83 -24.74 8.40
N THR A 173 6.40 -25.68 7.67
CA THR A 173 7.74 -26.21 7.93
C THR A 173 8.78 -25.30 7.28
N VAL A 174 9.64 -24.71 8.10
CA VAL A 174 10.75 -23.86 7.64
C VAL A 174 11.95 -24.74 7.34
N PRO A 175 12.54 -24.71 6.13
CA PRO A 175 13.74 -25.44 5.81
C PRO A 175 14.92 -25.03 6.71
N GLU A 176 15.74 -25.99 7.14
CA GLU A 176 16.86 -25.79 8.07
C GLU A 176 17.87 -24.73 7.59
N HIS A 177 18.04 -24.57 6.28
CA HIS A 177 18.96 -23.60 5.69
C HIS A 177 18.40 -22.16 5.66
N MET A 178 17.15 -21.95 6.08
CA MET A 178 16.49 -20.63 6.07
C MET A 178 16.40 -20.04 7.49
N THR A 179 16.86 -18.81 7.62
CA THR A 179 16.69 -18.03 8.84
C THR A 179 15.57 -17.00 8.60
N LEU A 180 14.48 -17.12 9.36
CA LEU A 180 13.37 -16.20 9.27
C LEU A 180 13.57 -14.97 10.16
N ASN A 181 12.97 -13.86 9.74
CA ASN A 181 12.78 -12.72 10.64
C ASN A 181 11.93 -13.14 11.84
N PRO A 182 12.24 -12.70 13.09
CA PRO A 182 11.50 -13.09 14.29
C PRO A 182 9.99 -12.87 14.23
N LYS A 183 9.53 -11.82 13.54
CA LYS A 183 8.09 -11.59 13.31
C LYS A 183 7.47 -12.67 12.43
N LEU A 184 8.18 -13.10 11.38
CA LEU A 184 7.72 -14.18 10.50
C LEU A 184 7.69 -15.52 11.21
N THR A 185 8.68 -15.84 12.03
CA THR A 185 8.69 -17.05 12.87
C THR A 185 7.40 -17.16 13.66
N ARG A 186 7.03 -16.10 14.37
CA ARG A 186 5.78 -16.06 15.15
C ARG A 186 4.52 -16.25 14.32
N ILE A 187 4.50 -15.70 13.10
CA ILE A 187 3.35 -15.86 12.18
C ILE A 187 3.25 -17.31 11.74
N VAL A 188 4.37 -17.93 11.34
CA VAL A 188 4.41 -19.33 10.87
C VAL A 188 3.99 -20.28 12.00
N GLU A 189 4.49 -20.09 13.22
CA GLU A 189 4.10 -20.87 14.41
C GLU A 189 2.61 -20.74 14.71
N THR A 190 2.07 -19.51 14.64
CA THR A 190 0.64 -19.26 14.84
C THR A 190 -0.21 -19.96 13.79
N ARG A 191 0.21 -19.94 12.51
CA ARG A 191 -0.46 -20.64 11.42
C ARG A 191 -0.42 -22.14 11.61
N ALA A 192 0.72 -22.70 12.00
CA ALA A 192 0.85 -24.12 12.29
C ALA A 192 -0.11 -24.58 13.40
N ALA A 193 -0.25 -23.80 14.46
CA ALA A 193 -1.22 -24.06 15.52
C ALA A 193 -2.66 -24.03 15.01
N ARG A 194 -3.05 -22.99 14.25
CA ARG A 194 -4.40 -22.86 13.70
C ARG A 194 -4.79 -23.99 12.73
N ILE A 195 -3.84 -24.49 11.96
CA ILE A 195 -4.06 -25.63 11.06
C ILE A 195 -4.33 -26.91 11.87
N ARG A 196 -3.57 -27.15 12.93
CA ARG A 196 -3.80 -28.31 13.83
C ARG A 196 -5.15 -28.24 14.50
N ASP A 197 -5.50 -27.06 15.00
CA ASP A 197 -6.73 -26.83 15.76
C ASP A 197 -7.95 -26.70 14.86
N GLY A 198 -7.77 -26.43 13.56
CA GLY A 198 -8.85 -26.24 12.58
C GLY A 198 -9.65 -24.95 12.78
N VAL A 199 -9.10 -23.96 13.50
CA VAL A 199 -9.81 -22.73 13.86
C VAL A 199 -8.98 -21.50 13.50
N GLY A 200 -9.66 -20.47 12.95
CA GLY A 200 -9.03 -19.17 12.68
C GLY A 200 -8.00 -19.17 11.55
N ILE A 201 -8.19 -20.01 10.54
CA ILE A 201 -7.36 -20.06 9.33
C ILE A 201 -7.57 -18.76 8.55
N ASP A 202 -6.47 -18.05 8.29
CA ASP A 202 -6.52 -16.78 7.58
C ASP A 202 -6.67 -16.97 6.06
N LEU A 203 -7.23 -15.95 5.40
CA LEU A 203 -7.53 -15.96 3.96
C LEU A 203 -6.27 -16.16 3.10
N SER A 204 -5.13 -15.63 3.53
CA SER A 204 -3.85 -15.79 2.83
C SER A 204 -3.43 -17.26 2.79
N LEU A 205 -3.61 -17.99 3.89
CA LEU A 205 -3.30 -19.41 3.98
C LEU A 205 -4.20 -20.24 3.07
N ILE A 206 -5.49 -19.89 2.97
CA ILE A 206 -6.43 -20.53 2.05
C ILE A 206 -5.96 -20.36 0.60
N HIS A 207 -5.60 -19.16 0.19
CA HIS A 207 -5.14 -18.89 -1.18
C HIS A 207 -3.83 -19.58 -1.54
N ILE A 208 -2.92 -19.78 -0.60
CA ILE A 208 -1.68 -20.52 -0.84
C ILE A 208 -1.94 -22.02 -1.05
N SER A 209 -2.91 -22.59 -0.34
CA SER A 209 -3.28 -23.99 -0.45
C SER A 209 -4.16 -24.33 -1.66
N GLU A 210 -4.88 -23.36 -2.22
CA GLU A 210 -5.82 -23.55 -3.32
C GLU A 210 -5.18 -23.94 -4.67
N PRO A 211 -4.01 -23.39 -5.08
CA PRO A 211 -3.40 -23.73 -6.38
C PRO A 211 -3.01 -25.20 -6.56
N THR A 212 -2.84 -25.94 -5.49
CA THR A 212 -2.49 -27.37 -5.56
C THR A 212 -3.63 -28.25 -6.07
N ARG A 213 -4.82 -27.69 -6.23
CA ARG A 213 -6.02 -28.42 -6.69
C ARG A 213 -6.28 -28.31 -8.20
N ARG A 214 -5.51 -27.50 -8.94
CA ARG A 214 -5.68 -27.27 -10.38
C ARG A 214 -4.72 -28.06 -11.27
N ILE A 215 -4.07 -29.09 -10.73
CA ILE A 215 -3.21 -30.01 -11.49
C ILE A 215 -3.92 -31.35 -11.65
#